data_72a169d45a96ee8d884def2b6c605f71
#
_entry.id   72a169d45a96ee8d884def2b6c605f71
#
_cell.length_a   1.000
_cell.length_b   1.000
_cell.length_c   1.000
_cell.angle_alpha   90.00
_cell.angle_beta   90.00
_cell.angle_gamma   90.00
#
_symmetry.space_group_name_H-M   'P 1'
#
loop_
_entity.id
_entity.type
_entity.pdbx_description
1 polymer ?
#
loop_
_entity_poly.entity_id
_entity_poly.type
_entity_poly.pdbx_seq_one_letter_code
_entity_poly.pdbx_strand_id
1 'polypeptide(L)'
;VDPSTSTTVDKYVYGSNNTATGYYVRKYYSPQDAGDLNSGLNIITMRYADVLLMYAEAKFEKGEFTKDIWDMTIKRIRERAGFTDEGALEYPSLSTDDMRQLIRNERRCELAMEGLRWFDIKRWKAGSEYLNGDVQGATFEGVGTIRVDSYNFNEQRDYLWAVPQTQ
;
A
#
# COMPACT_ATOMS: atom_id res chain seq x y z
N VAL A 1 -16.80 9.13 6.19
CA VAL A 1 -17.73 9.88 7.07
C VAL A 1 -16.89 10.47 8.19
N ASP A 2 -16.97 11.77 8.44
CA ASP A 2 -16.31 12.41 9.56
C ASP A 2 -16.90 11.82 10.86
N PRO A 3 -16.10 11.17 11.71
CA PRO A 3 -16.59 10.58 12.94
C PRO A 3 -17.19 11.60 13.92
N SER A 4 -16.93 12.90 13.73
CA SER A 4 -17.48 13.97 14.57
C SER A 4 -18.91 14.37 14.20
N THR A 5 -19.42 14.00 13.05
CA THR A 5 -20.69 14.45 12.49
C THR A 5 -21.71 13.35 12.26
N SER A 6 -21.33 12.07 12.36
CA SER A 6 -22.21 10.93 12.14
C SER A 6 -22.59 10.27 13.46
N THR A 7 -23.87 10.24 13.75
CA THR A 7 -24.47 9.47 14.85
C THR A 7 -24.55 7.96 14.57
N THR A 8 -24.36 7.55 13.32
CA THR A 8 -24.29 6.14 12.88
C THR A 8 -22.89 5.88 12.34
N VAL A 9 -22.07 5.22 13.13
CA VAL A 9 -20.79 4.67 12.66
C VAL A 9 -21.07 3.30 12.07
N ASP A 10 -20.80 3.13 10.78
CA ASP A 10 -20.78 1.80 10.17
C ASP A 10 -19.69 0.97 10.85
N LYS A 11 -20.10 0.14 11.80
CA LYS A 11 -19.20 -0.81 12.44
C LYS A 11 -19.23 -2.11 11.66
N TYR A 12 -18.06 -2.60 11.29
CA TYR A 12 -17.97 -3.97 10.82
C TYR A 12 -18.39 -4.92 11.95
N VAL A 13 -19.32 -5.81 11.61
CA VAL A 13 -19.72 -6.91 12.50
C VAL A 13 -19.28 -8.19 11.83
N TYR A 14 -18.50 -9.01 12.54
CA TYR A 14 -18.07 -10.31 12.02
C TYR A 14 -19.27 -11.16 11.59
N GLY A 15 -19.16 -11.75 10.39
CA GLY A 15 -20.26 -12.51 9.79
C GLY A 15 -21.32 -11.67 9.08
N SER A 16 -21.22 -10.33 9.09
CA SER A 16 -22.08 -9.46 8.29
C SER A 16 -21.60 -9.41 6.83
N ASN A 17 -22.49 -9.03 5.92
CA ASN A 17 -22.20 -8.94 4.49
C ASN A 17 -21.60 -7.56 4.10
N ASN A 18 -20.85 -6.92 4.99
CA ASN A 18 -20.31 -5.57 4.75
C ASN A 18 -18.95 -5.60 4.03
N THR A 19 -17.97 -6.28 4.60
CA THR A 19 -16.63 -6.43 4.03
C THR A 19 -16.02 -7.77 4.41
N ALA A 20 -15.39 -8.46 3.46
CA ALA A 20 -14.73 -9.73 3.72
C ALA A 20 -13.46 -9.60 4.59
N THR A 21 -12.81 -8.44 4.57
CA THR A 21 -11.54 -8.21 5.28
C THR A 21 -11.70 -7.56 6.64
N GLY A 22 -12.86 -6.98 6.94
CA GLY A 22 -13.07 -6.13 8.11
C GLY A 22 -12.52 -4.71 7.97
N TYR A 23 -11.96 -4.36 6.80
CA TYR A 23 -11.41 -3.04 6.50
C TYR A 23 -12.19 -2.36 5.39
N TYR A 24 -12.31 -1.04 5.49
CA TYR A 24 -12.89 -0.18 4.45
C TYR A 24 -11.80 0.68 3.82
N VAL A 25 -11.87 0.83 2.50
CA VAL A 25 -10.98 1.72 1.76
C VAL A 25 -11.49 3.15 1.88
N ARG A 26 -10.68 4.06 2.42
CA ARG A 26 -10.97 5.49 2.53
C ARG A 26 -10.27 6.32 1.45
N LYS A 27 -9.30 5.76 0.76
CA LYS A 27 -8.58 6.44 -0.31
C LYS A 27 -9.50 6.62 -1.52
N TYR A 28 -9.43 7.78 -2.18
CA TYR A 28 -10.33 8.17 -3.28
C TYR A 28 -11.83 8.20 -2.90
N TYR A 29 -12.11 8.52 -1.65
CA TYR A 29 -13.46 8.72 -1.16
C TYR A 29 -13.73 10.20 -0.92
N SER A 30 -14.83 10.72 -1.47
CA SER A 30 -15.35 12.07 -1.22
C SER A 30 -16.65 11.98 -0.43
N PRO A 31 -16.72 12.54 0.79
CA PRO A 31 -17.98 12.58 1.54
C PRO A 31 -19.09 13.33 0.82
N GLN A 32 -18.74 14.30 -0.03
CA GLN A 32 -19.70 15.08 -0.81
C GLN A 32 -20.43 14.22 -1.87
N ASP A 33 -19.77 13.16 -2.34
CA ASP A 33 -20.29 12.24 -3.37
C ASP A 33 -21.01 11.01 -2.75
N ALA A 34 -21.05 10.90 -1.41
CA ALA A 34 -21.50 9.69 -0.72
C ALA A 34 -23.00 9.34 -0.93
N GLY A 35 -23.81 10.29 -1.34
CA GLY A 35 -25.25 10.09 -1.62
C GLY A 35 -25.61 9.84 -3.07
N ASP A 36 -24.63 9.91 -3.97
CA ASP A 36 -24.80 9.76 -5.41
C ASP A 36 -23.79 8.72 -5.94
N LEU A 37 -24.18 7.96 -6.95
CA LEU A 37 -23.27 7.05 -7.65
C LEU A 37 -22.32 7.78 -8.62
N ASN A 38 -22.46 9.09 -8.76
CA ASN A 38 -21.60 9.95 -9.55
C ASN A 38 -20.53 10.58 -8.65
N SER A 39 -19.28 10.46 -9.01
CA SER A 39 -18.17 11.11 -8.29
C SER A 39 -17.47 12.12 -9.20
N GLY A 40 -17.23 13.32 -8.65
CA GLY A 40 -16.39 14.35 -9.30
C GLY A 40 -14.89 14.14 -9.12
N LEU A 41 -14.47 13.06 -8.46
CA LEU A 41 -13.05 12.77 -8.23
C LEU A 41 -12.36 12.36 -9.54
N ASN A 42 -11.26 13.05 -9.86
CA ASN A 42 -10.43 12.69 -11.00
C ASN A 42 -9.68 11.38 -10.73
N ILE A 43 -9.62 10.52 -11.74
CA ILE A 43 -8.75 9.34 -11.70
C ILE A 43 -7.30 9.80 -11.85
N ILE A 44 -6.49 9.53 -10.83
CA ILE A 44 -5.07 9.89 -10.83
C ILE A 44 -4.29 8.78 -11.52
N THR A 45 -3.74 9.08 -12.70
CA THR A 45 -2.91 8.12 -13.45
C THR A 45 -1.49 8.06 -12.91
N MET A 46 -0.94 9.21 -12.51
CA MET A 46 0.38 9.35 -11.90
C MET A 46 0.37 10.55 -10.96
N ARG A 47 1.09 10.45 -9.85
CA ARG A 47 1.22 11.57 -8.90
C ARG A 47 2.66 11.77 -8.46
N TYR A 48 2.95 12.94 -7.95
CA TYR A 48 4.32 13.34 -7.62
C TYR A 48 4.99 12.42 -6.60
N ALA A 49 4.24 11.85 -5.64
CA ALA A 49 4.79 10.89 -4.70
C ALA A 49 5.33 9.62 -5.38
N ASP A 50 4.70 9.14 -6.45
CA ASP A 50 5.22 8.01 -7.23
C ASP A 50 6.57 8.37 -7.88
N VAL A 51 6.69 9.56 -8.46
CA VAL A 51 7.96 10.07 -9.03
C VAL A 51 9.06 10.16 -7.97
N LEU A 52 8.75 10.68 -6.78
CA LEU A 52 9.72 10.77 -5.68
C LEU A 52 10.19 9.39 -5.23
N LEU A 53 9.29 8.41 -5.15
CA LEU A 53 9.63 7.04 -4.75
C LEU A 53 10.41 6.29 -5.84
N MET A 54 10.08 6.50 -7.11
CA MET A 54 10.89 5.98 -8.22
C MET A 54 12.31 6.56 -8.19
N TYR A 55 12.45 7.85 -7.92
CA TYR A 55 13.75 8.50 -7.83
C TYR A 55 14.56 7.99 -6.63
N ALA A 56 13.93 7.86 -5.46
CA ALA A 56 14.56 7.30 -4.26
C ALA A 56 15.08 5.88 -4.51
N GLU A 57 14.25 5.01 -5.08
CA GLU A 57 14.62 3.63 -5.40
C GLU A 57 15.76 3.56 -6.43
N ALA A 58 15.67 4.34 -7.52
CA ALA A 58 16.70 4.38 -8.55
C ALA A 58 18.06 4.85 -8.00
N LYS A 59 18.07 5.87 -7.15
CA LYS A 59 19.28 6.36 -6.49
C LYS A 59 19.84 5.34 -5.50
N PHE A 60 18.96 4.63 -4.78
CA PHE A 60 19.37 3.59 -3.87
C PHE A 60 20.06 2.41 -4.62
N GLU A 61 19.43 1.89 -5.67
CA GLU A 61 19.98 0.76 -6.42
C GLU A 61 21.27 1.12 -7.18
N LYS A 62 21.52 2.41 -7.44
CA LYS A 62 22.80 2.91 -7.95
C LYS A 62 23.88 3.10 -6.87
N GLY A 63 23.55 2.94 -5.59
CA GLY A 63 24.46 3.26 -4.49
C GLY A 63 24.68 4.77 -4.26
N GLU A 64 23.77 5.60 -4.78
CA GLU A 64 23.82 7.07 -4.69
C GLU A 64 22.78 7.63 -3.72
N PHE A 65 22.15 6.81 -2.86
CA PHE A 65 21.12 7.24 -1.93
C PHE A 65 21.74 7.91 -0.71
N THR A 66 21.63 9.21 -0.64
CA THR A 66 22.20 10.05 0.41
C THR A 66 21.09 10.67 1.27
N LYS A 67 21.49 11.35 2.37
CA LYS A 67 20.58 12.14 3.18
C LYS A 67 19.82 13.19 2.36
N ASP A 68 20.49 13.85 1.40
CA ASP A 68 19.83 14.86 0.57
C ASP A 68 18.71 14.23 -0.30
N ILE A 69 18.95 13.02 -0.83
CA ILE A 69 17.94 12.29 -1.57
C ILE A 69 16.77 11.88 -0.66
N TRP A 70 17.06 11.41 0.56
CA TRP A 70 16.06 11.14 1.58
C TRP A 70 15.20 12.36 1.87
N ASP A 71 15.84 13.50 2.16
CA ASP A 71 15.16 14.75 2.50
C ASP A 71 14.26 15.24 1.34
N MET A 72 14.69 15.04 0.09
CA MET A 72 13.91 15.42 -1.09
C MET A 72 12.76 14.45 -1.41
N THR A 73 12.78 13.24 -0.91
CA THR A 73 11.87 12.16 -1.30
C THR A 73 11.04 11.63 -0.13
N ILE A 74 11.54 10.64 0.60
CA ILE A 74 10.79 9.92 1.63
C ILE A 74 10.38 10.84 2.77
N LYS A 75 11.27 11.70 3.23
CA LYS A 75 10.95 12.66 4.30
C LYS A 75 9.76 13.53 3.92
N ARG A 76 9.74 14.09 2.70
CA ARG A 76 8.60 14.92 2.23
C ARG A 76 7.28 14.15 2.18
N ILE A 77 7.33 12.89 1.80
CA ILE A 77 6.14 12.03 1.79
C ILE A 77 5.63 11.83 3.21
N ARG A 78 6.51 11.53 4.15
CA ARG A 78 6.17 11.36 5.57
C ARG A 78 5.64 12.64 6.21
N GLU A 79 6.29 13.78 5.97
CA GLU A 79 5.80 15.09 6.43
C GLU A 79 4.39 15.38 5.92
N ARG A 80 4.13 15.17 4.63
CA ARG A 80 2.80 15.31 4.05
C ARG A 80 1.78 14.33 4.67
N ALA A 81 2.21 13.12 5.01
CA ALA A 81 1.36 12.13 5.67
C ALA A 81 1.10 12.43 7.16
N GLY A 82 1.73 13.47 7.71
CA GLY A 82 1.50 13.92 9.09
C GLY A 82 2.45 13.32 10.11
N PHE A 83 3.57 12.75 9.70
CA PHE A 83 4.61 12.32 10.63
C PHE A 83 5.23 13.55 11.32
N THR A 84 5.28 13.53 12.65
CA THR A 84 5.87 14.58 13.49
C THR A 84 7.03 14.07 14.34
N ASP A 85 7.23 12.75 14.38
CA ASP A 85 8.35 12.14 15.10
C ASP A 85 9.66 12.39 14.32
N GLU A 86 10.60 13.06 14.95
CA GLU A 86 11.91 13.37 14.36
C GLU A 86 12.65 12.09 13.93
N GLY A 87 12.59 11.02 14.74
CA GLY A 87 13.22 9.75 14.39
C GLY A 87 12.67 9.10 13.12
N ALA A 88 11.39 9.32 12.83
CA ALA A 88 10.78 8.86 11.59
C ALA A 88 11.13 9.74 10.37
N LEU A 89 11.54 10.99 10.59
CA LEU A 89 11.87 11.95 9.54
C LEU A 89 13.38 12.00 9.24
N GLU A 90 14.22 11.55 10.15
CA GLU A 90 15.67 11.53 9.96
C GLU A 90 16.11 10.44 8.97
N TYR A 91 17.25 10.69 8.32
CA TYR A 91 17.90 9.68 7.48
C TYR A 91 18.42 8.54 8.36
N PRO A 92 17.88 7.32 8.22
CA PRO A 92 18.21 6.24 9.14
C PRO A 92 19.56 5.61 8.83
N SER A 93 20.24 5.15 9.88
CA SER A 93 21.46 4.34 9.76
C SER A 93 21.07 2.87 9.70
N LEU A 94 20.90 2.33 8.51
CA LEU A 94 20.43 0.97 8.25
C LEU A 94 21.42 0.20 7.40
N SER A 95 21.35 -1.13 7.45
CA SER A 95 22.00 -1.99 6.46
C SER A 95 21.43 -1.75 5.06
N THR A 96 22.17 -2.15 4.03
CA THR A 96 21.67 -2.04 2.64
C THR A 96 20.34 -2.76 2.43
N ASP A 97 20.18 -3.95 3.02
CA ASP A 97 18.95 -4.72 2.85
C ASP A 97 17.78 -4.11 3.63
N ASP A 98 18.01 -3.63 4.84
CA ASP A 98 16.98 -2.93 5.62
C ASP A 98 16.56 -1.62 4.95
N MET A 99 17.49 -0.87 4.38
CA MET A 99 17.18 0.35 3.63
C MET A 99 16.34 0.03 2.37
N ARG A 100 16.69 -1.04 1.67
CA ARG A 100 15.88 -1.52 0.52
C ARG A 100 14.46 -1.86 0.94
N GLN A 101 14.31 -2.58 2.04
CA GLN A 101 12.98 -2.92 2.58
C GLN A 101 12.22 -1.67 3.02
N LEU A 102 12.88 -0.70 3.63
CA LEU A 102 12.27 0.57 4.01
C LEU A 102 11.72 1.29 2.77
N ILE A 103 12.53 1.49 1.73
CA ILE A 103 12.11 2.17 0.49
C ILE A 103 10.93 1.44 -0.18
N ARG A 104 10.98 0.11 -0.25
CA ARG A 104 9.90 -0.72 -0.80
C ARG A 104 8.63 -0.63 0.05
N ASN A 105 8.77 -0.53 1.37
CA ASN A 105 7.64 -0.37 2.28
C ASN A 105 7.00 1.01 2.19
N GLU A 106 7.81 2.09 2.09
CA GLU A 106 7.28 3.43 1.81
C GLU A 106 6.43 3.44 0.54
N ARG A 107 6.95 2.82 -0.53
CA ARG A 107 6.23 2.71 -1.79
C ARG A 107 4.93 1.92 -1.63
N ARG A 108 4.95 0.81 -0.89
CA ARG A 108 3.76 0.00 -0.59
C ARG A 108 2.69 0.79 0.14
N CYS A 109 3.08 1.53 1.18
CA CYS A 109 2.14 2.29 2.02
C CYS A 109 1.60 3.50 1.28
N GLU A 110 2.48 4.28 0.65
CA GLU A 110 2.11 5.52 -0.04
C GLU A 110 1.22 5.27 -1.25
N LEU A 111 1.50 4.22 -2.02
CA LEU A 111 0.78 3.91 -3.26
C LEU A 111 -0.25 2.79 -3.09
N ALA A 112 -0.63 2.48 -1.85
CA ALA A 112 -1.66 1.50 -1.57
C ALA A 112 -2.96 1.84 -2.31
N MET A 113 -3.62 0.82 -2.89
CA MET A 113 -4.87 0.92 -3.65
C MET A 113 -4.76 1.72 -4.97
N GLU A 114 -3.54 1.94 -5.49
CA GLU A 114 -3.31 2.61 -6.77
C GLU A 114 -2.93 1.64 -7.91
N GLY A 115 -3.05 0.34 -7.70
CA GLY A 115 -2.80 -0.68 -8.72
C GLY A 115 -1.31 -1.00 -8.99
N LEU A 116 -0.37 -0.33 -8.30
CA LEU A 116 1.06 -0.44 -8.58
C LEU A 116 1.75 -1.63 -7.90
N ARG A 117 1.20 -2.12 -6.77
CA ARG A 117 1.85 -3.15 -5.95
C ARG A 117 2.19 -4.44 -6.70
N TRP A 118 1.29 -4.90 -7.56
CA TRP A 118 1.51 -6.10 -8.36
C TRP A 118 2.73 -5.98 -9.28
N PHE A 119 2.86 -4.84 -9.96
CA PHE A 119 4.00 -4.57 -10.84
C PHE A 119 5.30 -4.44 -10.05
N ASP A 120 5.28 -3.82 -8.87
CA ASP A 120 6.42 -3.72 -7.97
C ASP A 120 6.92 -5.10 -7.53
N ILE A 121 6.05 -5.98 -7.05
CA ILE A 121 6.40 -7.34 -6.64
C ILE A 121 7.01 -8.13 -7.81
N LYS A 122 6.46 -7.98 -9.01
CA LYS A 122 6.98 -8.68 -10.20
C LYS A 122 8.37 -8.17 -10.62
N ARG A 123 8.56 -6.85 -10.70
CA ARG A 123 9.85 -6.27 -11.11
C ARG A 123 10.97 -6.51 -10.08
N TRP A 124 10.62 -6.59 -8.78
CA TRP A 124 11.55 -6.96 -7.72
C TRP A 124 11.83 -8.46 -7.65
N LYS A 125 11.10 -9.28 -8.40
CA LYS A 125 11.09 -10.75 -8.31
C LYS A 125 10.85 -11.24 -6.88
N ALA A 126 9.94 -10.59 -6.18
CA ALA A 126 9.62 -10.83 -4.78
C ALA A 126 8.27 -11.57 -4.60
N GLY A 127 7.81 -12.30 -5.63
CA GLY A 127 6.54 -13.01 -5.62
C GLY A 127 6.46 -14.06 -4.51
N SER A 128 7.50 -14.84 -4.32
CA SER A 128 7.54 -15.86 -3.27
C SER A 128 7.57 -15.28 -1.85
N GLU A 129 8.09 -14.06 -1.70
CA GLU A 129 8.13 -13.36 -0.41
C GLU A 129 6.76 -12.80 -0.01
N TYR A 130 6.02 -12.22 -0.98
CA TYR A 130 4.81 -11.46 -0.69
C TYR A 130 3.50 -12.13 -1.09
N LEU A 131 3.55 -13.18 -1.92
CA LEU A 131 2.37 -13.81 -2.50
C LEU A 131 2.28 -15.30 -2.15
N ASN A 132 2.72 -15.67 -0.94
CA ASN A 132 2.54 -16.99 -0.36
C ASN A 132 1.99 -16.88 1.05
N GLY A 133 1.12 -17.83 1.42
CA GLY A 133 0.54 -17.92 2.74
C GLY A 133 -0.83 -17.26 2.85
N ASP A 134 -1.31 -17.16 4.08
CA ASP A 134 -2.66 -16.70 4.38
C ASP A 134 -2.78 -15.17 4.30
N VAL A 135 -3.84 -14.71 3.66
CA VAL A 135 -4.27 -13.31 3.67
C VAL A 135 -5.14 -13.10 4.90
N GLN A 136 -4.67 -12.23 5.76
CA GLN A 136 -5.36 -11.93 7.02
C GLN A 136 -6.14 -10.62 6.90
N GLY A 137 -7.33 -10.61 7.49
CA GLY A 137 -8.15 -9.43 7.67
C GLY A 137 -8.02 -8.84 9.08
N ALA A 138 -9.05 -8.14 9.51
CA ALA A 138 -9.09 -7.51 10.83
C ALA A 138 -9.12 -8.53 11.97
N THR A 139 -8.67 -8.09 13.14
CA THR A 139 -8.78 -8.85 14.39
C THR A 139 -10.00 -8.37 15.16
N PHE A 140 -10.84 -9.30 15.57
CA PHE A 140 -12.06 -9.03 16.34
C PHE A 140 -11.94 -9.64 17.73
N GLU A 141 -12.46 -8.93 18.72
CA GLU A 141 -12.54 -9.42 20.08
C GLU A 141 -13.38 -10.70 20.15
N GLY A 142 -12.86 -11.72 20.82
CA GLY A 142 -13.52 -13.03 20.95
C GLY A 142 -13.46 -13.94 19.70
N VAL A 143 -12.98 -13.44 18.57
CA VAL A 143 -12.84 -14.21 17.31
C VAL A 143 -11.38 -14.38 16.91
N GLY A 144 -10.56 -13.35 17.14
CA GLY A 144 -9.19 -13.29 16.67
C GLY A 144 -9.08 -12.71 15.25
N THR A 145 -7.93 -12.91 14.63
CA THR A 145 -7.67 -12.43 13.25
C THR A 145 -8.36 -13.36 12.25
N ILE A 146 -9.16 -12.77 11.38
CA ILE A 146 -9.88 -13.56 10.35
C ILE A 146 -8.93 -13.88 9.18
N ARG A 147 -9.02 -15.12 8.70
CA ARG A 147 -8.39 -15.53 7.44
C ARG A 147 -9.35 -15.25 6.29
N VAL A 148 -8.92 -14.47 5.32
CA VAL A 148 -9.73 -14.04 4.17
C VAL A 148 -9.50 -14.93 2.96
N ASP A 149 -8.22 -15.24 2.68
CA ASP A 149 -7.79 -15.98 1.50
C ASP A 149 -6.41 -16.59 1.74
N SER A 150 -5.85 -17.27 0.73
CA SER A 150 -4.44 -17.69 0.72
C SER A 150 -3.85 -17.53 -0.68
N TYR A 151 -2.60 -17.12 -0.71
CA TYR A 151 -1.82 -17.02 -1.93
C TYR A 151 -0.88 -18.23 -2.08
N ASN A 152 -0.69 -18.65 -3.32
CA ASN A 152 0.27 -19.68 -3.70
C ASN A 152 0.94 -19.26 -5.01
N PHE A 153 2.11 -18.62 -4.89
CA PHE A 153 2.86 -18.10 -6.01
C PHE A 153 3.91 -19.10 -6.48
N ASN A 154 3.88 -19.43 -7.76
CA ASN A 154 4.89 -20.28 -8.42
C ASN A 154 5.83 -19.42 -9.26
N GLU A 155 7.11 -19.33 -8.86
CA GLU A 155 8.13 -18.49 -9.52
C GLU A 155 8.36 -18.83 -10.98
N GLN A 156 8.20 -20.11 -11.37
CA GLN A 156 8.43 -20.54 -12.74
C GLN A 156 7.30 -20.13 -13.69
N ARG A 157 6.13 -19.80 -13.15
CA ARG A 157 4.92 -19.52 -13.94
C ARG A 157 4.39 -18.11 -13.74
N ASP A 158 4.26 -17.65 -12.49
CA ASP A 158 3.35 -16.55 -12.14
C ASP A 158 3.99 -15.16 -12.33
N TYR A 159 5.27 -15.09 -12.70
CA TYR A 159 5.85 -13.84 -13.18
C TYR A 159 5.38 -13.47 -14.59
N LEU A 160 4.83 -14.41 -15.34
CA LEU A 160 4.26 -14.19 -16.66
C LEU A 160 2.73 -14.07 -16.57
N TRP A 161 2.12 -13.49 -17.59
CA TRP A 161 0.67 -13.53 -17.73
C TRP A 161 0.24 -14.89 -18.27
N ALA A 162 -0.88 -15.38 -17.76
CA ALA A 162 -1.46 -16.62 -18.28
C ALA A 162 -1.88 -16.43 -19.74
N VAL A 163 -1.51 -17.38 -20.58
CA VAL A 163 -2.00 -17.46 -21.97
C VAL A 163 -3.26 -18.31 -21.95
N PRO A 164 -4.39 -17.85 -22.52
CA PRO A 164 -5.60 -18.66 -22.64
C PRO A 164 -5.30 -19.97 -23.37
N GLN A 165 -5.80 -21.10 -22.87
CA GLN A 165 -5.58 -22.40 -23.49
C GLN A 165 -6.50 -22.66 -24.72
N THR A 166 -7.54 -21.85 -24.86
CA THR A 166 -8.49 -21.92 -25.96
C THR A 166 -8.60 -20.56 -26.64
N GLN A 167 -8.16 -20.47 -27.85
CA GLN A 167 -8.57 -19.47 -28.83
C GLN A 167 -9.31 -20.20 -29.95
#